data_5dcedfde08a12ad63bf39f2b25df0e9c
#
_entry.id   5dcedfde08a12ad63bf39f2b25df0e9c
#
_cell.length_a   1.000
_cell.length_b   1.000
_cell.length_c   1.000
_cell.angle_alpha   90.00
_cell.angle_beta   90.00
_cell.angle_gamma   90.00
#
_symmetry.space_group_name_H-M   'P 1'
#
loop_
_entity.id
_entity.type
_entity.pdbx_description
1 polymer ?
#
loop_
_entity_poly.entity_id
_entity_poly.type
_entity_poly.pdbx_seq_one_letter_code
_entity_poly.pdbx_strand_id
1 'polypeptide(L)'
;MGEKAVRLIRLLDKHIEQYGLNKVCIVAINILAEYLKSPYATRDEESRNRICDFLGKNKKSISSSRIGGTKKVSEPSCFDKKIIEEFYASRVSVREYSDDPVTDDEIREACRIASYTPSACNRQASRIHVFRDKNVIRKLLDNQLGTQGWCDNASVLICVTVNCNYFGGNYERYQALIDGGLYAMNFVMGLHLNHIASCFKMFIRTPRREKEFKKIAKIPQCEMPVVLILGGHYKSGIVTSPKSERFTFDELACVDNC
;
A
#
# COMPACT_ATOMS: atom_id res chain seq x y z
N MET A 1 -27.60 -1.21 -10.75
CA MET A 1 -26.48 -0.28 -10.42
C MET A 1 -27.00 1.00 -9.77
N GLY A 2 -28.15 1.52 -10.20
CA GLY A 2 -28.80 2.71 -9.64
C GLY A 2 -29.09 2.64 -8.14
N GLU A 3 -29.67 1.55 -7.63
CA GLU A 3 -29.91 1.36 -6.19
C GLU A 3 -28.65 1.49 -5.34
N LYS A 4 -27.52 0.97 -5.81
CA LYS A 4 -26.24 1.10 -5.09
C LYS A 4 -25.77 2.56 -5.02
N ALA A 5 -25.98 3.32 -6.10
CA ALA A 5 -25.66 4.74 -6.14
C ALA A 5 -26.56 5.54 -5.19
N VAL A 6 -27.85 5.26 -5.16
CA VAL A 6 -28.81 5.88 -4.22
C VAL A 6 -28.47 5.55 -2.76
N ARG A 7 -28.08 4.30 -2.48
CA ARG A 7 -27.60 3.93 -1.14
C ARG A 7 -26.35 4.70 -0.74
N LEU A 8 -25.40 4.86 -1.69
CA LEU A 8 -24.19 5.66 -1.45
C LEU A 8 -24.52 7.11 -1.12
N ILE A 9 -25.45 7.73 -1.86
CA ILE A 9 -25.90 9.11 -1.61
C ILE A 9 -26.41 9.25 -0.18
N ARG A 10 -27.28 8.35 0.29
CA ARG A 10 -27.81 8.40 1.67
C ARG A 10 -26.71 8.32 2.73
N LEU A 11 -25.67 7.52 2.46
CA LEU A 11 -24.51 7.41 3.36
C LEU A 11 -23.66 8.67 3.34
N LEU A 12 -23.48 9.27 2.16
CA LEU A 12 -22.72 10.52 2.00
C LEU A 12 -23.43 11.68 2.66
N ASP A 13 -24.75 11.84 2.46
CA ASP A 13 -25.53 12.90 3.12
C ASP A 13 -25.36 12.84 4.63
N LYS A 14 -25.59 11.67 5.25
CA LYS A 14 -25.41 11.50 6.69
C LYS A 14 -23.99 11.79 7.16
N HIS A 15 -22.99 11.34 6.40
CA HIS A 15 -21.58 11.55 6.75
C HIS A 15 -21.23 13.04 6.66
N ILE A 16 -21.65 13.72 5.60
CA ILE A 16 -21.40 15.15 5.38
C ILE A 16 -22.07 15.99 6.46
N GLU A 17 -23.31 15.64 6.85
CA GLU A 17 -24.02 16.30 7.94
C GLU A 17 -23.32 16.15 9.29
N GLN A 18 -22.79 14.97 9.57
CA GLN A 18 -22.18 14.65 10.87
C GLN A 18 -20.71 15.09 10.99
N TYR A 19 -19.92 14.95 9.92
CA TYR A 19 -18.46 15.11 9.95
C TYR A 19 -17.93 16.14 8.95
N GLY A 20 -18.79 16.75 8.16
CA GLY A 20 -18.40 17.66 7.11
C GLY A 20 -17.85 16.97 5.86
N LEU A 21 -17.54 17.78 4.86
CA LEU A 21 -17.01 17.33 3.58
C LEU A 21 -15.51 17.02 3.69
N ASN A 22 -15.12 15.78 3.39
CA ASN A 22 -13.73 15.35 3.37
C ASN A 22 -13.32 14.79 2.00
N LYS A 23 -12.03 14.43 1.83
CA LYS A 23 -11.47 13.92 0.57
C LYS A 23 -12.24 12.69 0.05
N VAL A 24 -12.67 11.78 0.92
CA VAL A 24 -13.39 10.56 0.52
C VAL A 24 -14.77 10.92 -0.05
N CYS A 25 -15.48 11.88 0.58
CA CYS A 25 -16.74 12.39 0.07
C CYS A 25 -16.57 13.02 -1.32
N ILE A 26 -15.52 13.82 -1.52
CA ILE A 26 -15.25 14.47 -2.80
C ILE A 26 -14.98 13.42 -3.89
N VAL A 27 -14.19 12.38 -3.61
CA VAL A 27 -13.96 11.27 -4.53
C VAL A 27 -15.26 10.59 -4.92
N ALA A 28 -16.13 10.29 -3.94
CA ALA A 28 -17.42 9.64 -4.20
C ALA A 28 -18.37 10.54 -5.01
N ILE A 29 -18.42 11.84 -4.73
CA ILE A 29 -19.18 12.83 -5.51
C ILE A 29 -18.72 12.87 -6.97
N ASN A 30 -17.42 12.92 -7.21
CA ASN A 30 -16.86 12.93 -8.55
C ASN A 30 -17.12 11.62 -9.31
N ILE A 31 -17.08 10.47 -8.62
CA ILE A 31 -17.46 9.18 -9.21
C ILE A 31 -18.94 9.16 -9.62
N LEU A 32 -19.83 9.69 -8.78
CA LEU A 32 -21.26 9.82 -9.12
C LEU A 32 -21.48 10.74 -10.32
N ALA A 33 -20.73 11.83 -10.43
CA ALA A 33 -20.78 12.73 -11.58
C ALA A 33 -20.33 12.03 -12.89
N GLU A 34 -19.27 11.22 -12.82
CA GLU A 34 -18.83 10.42 -13.97
C GLU A 34 -19.83 9.30 -14.30
N TYR A 35 -20.46 8.68 -13.30
CA TYR A 35 -21.50 7.67 -13.53
C TYR A 35 -22.65 8.22 -14.36
N LEU A 36 -23.08 9.47 -14.15
CA LEU A 36 -24.15 10.11 -14.94
C LEU A 36 -23.81 10.24 -16.44
N LYS A 37 -22.52 10.28 -16.79
CA LYS A 37 -22.06 10.33 -18.19
C LYS A 37 -22.05 8.94 -18.85
N SER A 38 -22.20 7.88 -18.07
CA SER A 38 -22.18 6.51 -18.57
C SER A 38 -23.53 6.10 -19.18
N PRO A 39 -23.56 5.19 -20.16
CA PRO A 39 -24.79 4.67 -20.74
C PRO A 39 -25.65 3.88 -19.74
N TYR A 40 -25.09 3.51 -18.60
CA TYR A 40 -25.84 2.82 -17.53
C TYR A 40 -26.73 3.76 -16.69
N ALA A 41 -26.44 5.05 -16.67
CA ALA A 41 -27.23 6.03 -15.92
C ALA A 41 -28.61 6.29 -16.56
N THR A 42 -28.78 5.99 -17.84
CA THR A 42 -30.05 6.18 -18.57
C THR A 42 -31.07 5.07 -18.34
N ARG A 43 -30.66 3.95 -17.71
CA ARG A 43 -31.52 2.77 -17.51
C ARG A 43 -32.47 2.85 -16.33
N ASP A 44 -32.26 3.82 -15.41
CA ASP A 44 -33.01 3.99 -14.19
C ASP A 44 -33.14 5.50 -13.92
N GLU A 45 -34.25 6.05 -14.39
CA GLU A 45 -34.53 7.50 -14.37
C GLU A 45 -34.71 8.03 -12.93
N GLU A 46 -35.30 7.25 -12.04
CA GLU A 46 -35.48 7.65 -10.64
C GLU A 46 -34.12 7.80 -9.92
N SER A 47 -33.25 6.78 -10.07
CA SER A 47 -31.91 6.84 -9.51
C SER A 47 -31.09 7.97 -10.11
N ARG A 48 -31.23 8.21 -11.42
CA ARG A 48 -30.59 9.32 -12.13
C ARG A 48 -30.99 10.68 -11.54
N ASN A 49 -32.27 10.91 -11.36
CA ASN A 49 -32.79 12.17 -10.82
C ASN A 49 -32.26 12.41 -9.40
N ARG A 50 -32.30 11.39 -8.55
CA ARG A 50 -31.73 11.48 -7.18
C ARG A 50 -30.23 11.80 -7.18
N ILE A 51 -29.47 11.25 -8.12
CA ILE A 51 -28.04 11.57 -8.26
C ILE A 51 -27.87 13.02 -8.72
N CYS A 52 -28.66 13.47 -9.70
CA CYS A 52 -28.62 14.86 -10.17
C CYS A 52 -28.92 15.87 -9.05
N ASP A 53 -29.93 15.62 -8.23
CA ASP A 53 -30.29 16.47 -7.10
C ASP A 53 -29.15 16.53 -6.06
N PHE A 54 -28.57 15.38 -5.71
CA PHE A 54 -27.44 15.32 -4.79
C PHE A 54 -26.22 16.07 -5.33
N LEU A 55 -25.88 15.88 -6.61
CA LEU A 55 -24.77 16.58 -7.25
C LEU A 55 -25.04 18.09 -7.37
N GLY A 56 -26.30 18.49 -7.59
CA GLY A 56 -26.72 19.91 -7.57
C GLY A 56 -26.39 20.58 -6.25
N LYS A 57 -26.73 19.95 -5.13
CA LYS A 57 -26.41 20.44 -3.77
C LYS A 57 -24.90 20.55 -3.52
N ASN A 58 -24.10 19.66 -4.10
CA ASN A 58 -22.65 19.56 -3.91
C ASN A 58 -21.82 20.14 -5.08
N LYS A 59 -22.42 20.98 -5.92
CA LYS A 59 -21.82 21.51 -7.16
C LYS A 59 -20.44 22.19 -6.94
N LYS A 60 -20.29 22.92 -5.84
CA LYS A 60 -19.02 23.59 -5.50
C LYS A 60 -17.88 22.58 -5.26
N SER A 61 -18.19 21.44 -4.70
CA SER A 61 -17.22 20.38 -4.42
C SER A 61 -16.75 19.65 -5.68
N ILE A 62 -17.61 19.54 -6.70
CA ILE A 62 -17.31 18.92 -8.00
C ILE A 62 -16.36 19.82 -8.80
N SER A 63 -16.57 21.13 -8.77
CA SER A 63 -15.82 22.10 -9.59
C SER A 63 -14.42 22.40 -9.04
N SER A 64 -14.16 22.13 -7.76
CA SER A 64 -12.93 22.54 -7.07
C SER A 64 -11.85 21.46 -7.02
N SER A 65 -12.15 20.22 -7.40
CA SER A 65 -11.18 19.14 -7.26
C SER A 65 -11.22 18.16 -8.44
N ARG A 66 -10.02 17.85 -8.97
CA ARG A 66 -9.80 16.79 -9.96
C ARG A 66 -9.60 15.42 -9.32
N ILE A 67 -10.06 15.23 -8.06
CA ILE A 67 -9.88 13.99 -7.31
C ILE A 67 -11.03 13.05 -7.61
N GLY A 68 -10.72 11.80 -8.00
CA GLY A 68 -11.74 10.80 -8.37
C GLY A 68 -12.18 10.93 -9.84
N GLY A 69 -13.23 10.21 -10.20
CA GLY A 69 -13.74 10.13 -11.57
C GLY A 69 -13.05 9.07 -12.40
N THR A 70 -12.89 9.32 -13.71
CA THR A 70 -12.27 8.42 -14.67
C THR A 70 -11.09 9.06 -15.37
N LYS A 71 -10.15 8.24 -15.87
CA LYS A 71 -9.06 8.69 -16.75
C LYS A 71 -9.08 7.88 -18.05
N LYS A 72 -8.67 8.52 -19.14
CA LYS A 72 -8.38 7.79 -20.38
C LYS A 72 -7.18 6.87 -20.16
N VAL A 73 -7.29 5.65 -20.65
CA VAL A 73 -6.19 4.69 -20.64
C VAL A 73 -5.60 4.69 -22.04
N SER A 74 -4.30 4.84 -22.15
CA SER A 74 -3.53 4.65 -23.38
C SER A 74 -2.47 3.59 -23.13
N GLU A 75 -2.06 2.94 -24.21
CA GLU A 75 -0.92 2.04 -24.16
C GLU A 75 0.31 2.81 -23.67
N PRO A 76 1.10 2.24 -22.71
CA PRO A 76 2.32 2.89 -22.26
C PRO A 76 3.30 3.00 -23.43
N SER A 77 3.66 4.23 -23.78
CA SER A 77 4.71 4.51 -24.75
C SER A 77 6.03 4.76 -24.05
N CYS A 78 7.14 4.24 -24.59
CA CYS A 78 8.49 4.62 -24.24
C CYS A 78 9.05 4.11 -22.91
N PHE A 79 8.92 2.82 -22.64
CA PHE A 79 9.78 2.19 -21.64
C PHE A 79 10.94 1.46 -22.33
N ASP A 80 12.17 1.73 -21.91
CA ASP A 80 13.29 0.87 -22.24
C ASP A 80 13.18 -0.41 -21.41
N LYS A 81 12.76 -1.49 -22.08
CA LYS A 81 12.55 -2.79 -21.44
C LYS A 81 13.79 -3.28 -20.72
N LYS A 82 14.99 -3.08 -21.30
CA LYS A 82 16.26 -3.53 -20.74
C LYS A 82 16.56 -2.83 -19.43
N ILE A 83 16.39 -1.50 -19.36
CA ILE A 83 16.60 -0.72 -18.14
C ILE A 83 15.65 -1.19 -17.04
N ILE A 84 14.37 -1.45 -17.36
CA ILE A 84 13.40 -1.92 -16.38
C ILE A 84 13.74 -3.33 -15.89
N GLU A 85 14.13 -4.24 -16.77
CA GLU A 85 14.57 -5.59 -16.38
C GLU A 85 15.79 -5.54 -15.47
N GLU A 86 16.81 -4.74 -15.81
CA GLU A 86 18.00 -4.53 -14.98
C GLU A 86 17.66 -3.96 -13.60
N PHE A 87 16.75 -2.99 -13.54
CA PHE A 87 16.26 -2.42 -12.28
C PHE A 87 15.63 -3.49 -11.37
N TYR A 88 14.76 -4.34 -11.91
CA TYR A 88 14.14 -5.42 -11.13
C TYR A 88 15.15 -6.49 -10.72
N ALA A 89 16.08 -6.86 -11.62
CA ALA A 89 17.10 -7.87 -11.38
C ALA A 89 18.14 -7.44 -10.34
N SER A 90 18.47 -6.14 -10.30
CA SER A 90 19.47 -5.59 -9.37
C SER A 90 19.01 -5.53 -7.92
N ARG A 91 17.69 -5.56 -7.66
CA ARG A 91 17.18 -5.57 -6.29
C ARG A 91 17.46 -6.91 -5.61
N VAL A 92 18.35 -6.90 -4.64
CA VAL A 92 18.72 -8.06 -3.82
C VAL A 92 18.46 -7.80 -2.34
N SER A 93 18.46 -8.85 -1.51
CA SER A 93 18.34 -8.73 -0.06
C SER A 93 19.68 -8.36 0.55
N VAL A 94 19.90 -7.08 0.79
CA VAL A 94 21.13 -6.56 1.42
C VAL A 94 20.97 -6.61 2.94
N ARG A 95 22.03 -7.04 3.63
CA ARG A 95 22.05 -7.21 5.09
C ARG A 95 23.17 -6.44 5.78
N GLU A 96 23.99 -5.74 5.01
CA GLU A 96 25.04 -4.86 5.52
C GLU A 96 24.79 -3.45 4.99
N TYR A 97 24.80 -2.49 5.88
CA TYR A 97 24.47 -1.11 5.59
C TYR A 97 25.58 -0.19 6.05
N SER A 98 25.66 1.02 5.48
CA SER A 98 26.50 2.08 6.02
C SER A 98 25.88 2.65 7.32
N ASP A 99 26.65 3.45 8.04
CA ASP A 99 26.18 4.14 9.24
C ASP A 99 25.33 5.39 8.93
N ASP A 100 25.23 5.75 7.66
CA ASP A 100 24.46 6.92 7.23
C ASP A 100 22.96 6.72 7.51
N PRO A 101 22.28 7.71 8.09
CA PRO A 101 20.88 7.59 8.42
C PRO A 101 19.99 7.70 7.16
N VAL A 102 18.99 6.85 7.06
CA VAL A 102 17.92 7.00 6.06
C VAL A 102 17.01 8.16 6.49
N THR A 103 16.86 9.14 5.61
CA THR A 103 16.12 10.38 5.86
C THR A 103 14.61 10.21 5.70
N ASP A 104 13.85 11.21 6.18
CA ASP A 104 12.39 11.22 5.99
C ASP A 104 12.01 11.46 4.52
N ASP A 105 12.81 12.20 3.78
CA ASP A 105 12.55 12.47 2.36
C ASP A 105 12.72 11.21 1.50
N GLU A 106 13.73 10.39 1.78
CA GLU A 106 13.92 9.09 1.12
C GLU A 106 12.77 8.13 1.41
N ILE A 107 12.30 8.09 2.66
CA ILE A 107 11.11 7.31 3.02
C ILE A 107 9.86 7.85 2.32
N ARG A 108 9.71 9.18 2.23
CA ARG A 108 8.58 9.82 1.54
C ARG A 108 8.55 9.48 0.05
N GLU A 109 9.72 9.50 -0.61
CA GLU A 109 9.81 9.10 -2.02
C GLU A 109 9.48 7.61 -2.22
N ALA A 110 9.95 6.72 -1.36
CA ALA A 110 9.56 5.31 -1.39
C ALA A 110 8.05 5.13 -1.21
N CYS A 111 7.42 5.89 -0.29
CA CYS A 111 5.96 5.91 -0.12
C CYS A 111 5.24 6.42 -1.37
N ARG A 112 5.79 7.41 -2.06
CA ARG A 112 5.22 7.95 -3.30
C ARG A 112 5.16 6.87 -4.38
N ILE A 113 6.23 6.11 -4.56
CA ILE A 113 6.24 4.94 -5.48
C ILE A 113 5.24 3.88 -5.03
N ALA A 114 5.22 3.54 -3.73
CA ALA A 114 4.28 2.57 -3.18
C ALA A 114 2.81 3.01 -3.34
N SER A 115 2.53 4.30 -3.40
CA SER A 115 1.16 4.81 -3.58
C SER A 115 0.51 4.43 -4.92
N TYR A 116 1.29 4.00 -5.90
CA TYR A 116 0.79 3.46 -7.17
C TYR A 116 0.30 2.01 -7.07
N THR A 117 0.49 1.36 -5.93
CA THR A 117 0.03 -0.01 -5.70
C THR A 117 -1.49 -0.08 -5.77
N PRO A 118 -2.07 -0.98 -6.57
CA PRO A 118 -3.49 -1.25 -6.50
C PRO A 118 -3.86 -1.88 -5.15
N SER A 119 -5.07 -1.64 -4.69
CA SER A 119 -5.65 -2.30 -3.52
C SER A 119 -7.11 -2.65 -3.76
N ALA A 120 -7.63 -3.60 -3.03
CA ALA A 120 -9.04 -4.00 -3.14
C ALA A 120 -9.96 -2.78 -3.01
N CYS A 121 -10.78 -2.51 -4.03
CA CYS A 121 -11.67 -1.33 -4.12
C CYS A 121 -10.95 0.01 -3.88
N ASN A 122 -9.66 0.08 -4.17
CA ASN A 122 -8.80 1.25 -3.91
C ASN A 122 -8.86 1.74 -2.44
N ARG A 123 -8.98 0.82 -1.48
CA ARG A 123 -9.11 1.14 -0.05
C ARG A 123 -7.86 1.75 0.57
N GLN A 124 -6.69 1.43 0.02
CA GLN A 124 -5.39 1.99 0.44
C GLN A 124 -5.18 1.84 1.96
N ALA A 125 -5.45 0.65 2.47
CA ALA A 125 -5.45 0.34 3.90
C ALA A 125 -4.04 0.18 4.49
N SER A 126 -3.00 0.08 3.66
CA SER A 126 -1.61 -0.10 4.10
C SER A 126 -1.07 1.13 4.81
N ARG A 127 -0.24 0.89 5.82
CA ARG A 127 0.49 1.91 6.59
C ARG A 127 1.93 1.46 6.76
N ILE A 128 2.84 2.40 7.03
CA ILE A 128 4.21 2.12 7.42
C ILE A 128 4.52 2.76 8.77
N HIS A 129 5.26 2.03 9.59
CA HIS A 129 5.83 2.52 10.84
C HIS A 129 7.35 2.41 10.73
N VAL A 130 8.04 3.53 10.92
CA VAL A 130 9.49 3.67 10.71
C VAL A 130 10.17 3.84 12.06
N PHE A 131 11.15 3.01 12.36
CA PHE A 131 11.91 3.02 13.61
C PHE A 131 13.38 3.25 13.29
N ARG A 132 14.02 4.23 13.97
CA ARG A 132 15.44 4.57 13.83
C ARG A 132 16.21 4.41 15.14
N ASP A 133 15.53 4.48 16.27
CA ASP A 133 16.16 4.25 17.58
C ASP A 133 16.64 2.80 17.68
N LYS A 134 17.95 2.61 17.81
CA LYS A 134 18.59 1.29 17.84
C LYS A 134 18.07 0.40 18.99
N ASN A 135 17.71 0.99 20.13
CA ASN A 135 17.18 0.24 21.26
C ASN A 135 15.74 -0.22 20.98
N VAL A 136 14.94 0.60 20.31
CA VAL A 136 13.59 0.22 19.87
C VAL A 136 13.68 -0.87 18.81
N ILE A 137 14.53 -0.70 17.78
CA ILE A 137 14.75 -1.69 16.73
C ILE A 137 15.13 -3.03 17.35
N ARG A 138 16.12 -3.06 18.29
CA ARG A 138 16.54 -4.28 18.96
C ARG A 138 15.38 -4.95 19.70
N LYS A 139 14.62 -4.23 20.50
CA LYS A 139 13.46 -4.79 21.22
C LYS A 139 12.39 -5.37 20.27
N LEU A 140 12.15 -4.71 19.14
CA LEU A 140 11.21 -5.20 18.12
C LEU A 140 11.73 -6.47 17.45
N LEU A 141 13.02 -6.54 17.17
CA LEU A 141 13.66 -7.69 16.54
C LEU A 141 13.79 -8.88 17.52
N ASP A 142 14.06 -8.64 18.79
CA ASP A 142 14.10 -9.68 19.85
C ASP A 142 12.73 -10.37 20.02
N ASN A 143 11.65 -9.65 19.76
CA ASN A 143 10.30 -10.21 19.72
C ASN A 143 10.11 -11.18 18.53
N GLN A 144 10.98 -11.13 17.50
CA GLN A 144 10.92 -11.95 16.30
C GLN A 144 11.97 -13.06 16.32
N LEU A 145 11.86 -14.03 15.41
CA LEU A 145 12.83 -15.13 15.27
C LEU A 145 13.78 -14.86 14.10
N GLY A 146 15.00 -15.42 14.16
CA GLY A 146 15.97 -15.37 13.07
C GLY A 146 16.54 -13.98 12.81
N THR A 147 16.75 -13.20 13.87
CA THR A 147 17.27 -11.83 13.81
C THR A 147 18.74 -11.74 14.24
N GLN A 148 19.30 -12.82 14.81
CA GLN A 148 20.64 -12.81 15.35
C GLN A 148 21.72 -12.68 14.25
N GLY A 149 22.66 -11.77 14.47
CA GLY A 149 23.92 -11.66 13.74
C GLY A 149 23.89 -10.86 12.43
N TRP A 150 22.72 -10.37 11.95
CA TRP A 150 22.66 -9.62 10.70
C TRP A 150 21.69 -8.41 10.69
N CYS A 151 21.00 -8.18 11.79
CA CYS A 151 20.03 -7.08 11.90
C CYS A 151 20.58 -5.86 12.65
N ASP A 152 21.75 -5.98 13.27
CA ASP A 152 22.24 -5.01 14.25
C ASP A 152 22.70 -3.69 13.63
N ASN A 153 23.11 -3.70 12.36
CA ASN A 153 23.61 -2.51 11.66
C ASN A 153 22.58 -1.82 10.75
N ALA A 154 21.34 -2.31 10.70
CA ALA A 154 20.31 -1.60 9.96
C ALA A 154 20.10 -0.19 10.52
N SER A 155 20.08 0.83 9.66
CA SER A 155 19.83 2.22 10.05
C SER A 155 18.35 2.47 10.29
N VAL A 156 17.48 1.66 9.71
CA VAL A 156 16.03 1.75 9.85
C VAL A 156 15.37 0.38 9.86
N LEU A 157 14.35 0.22 10.72
CA LEU A 157 13.39 -0.87 10.66
C LEU A 157 12.03 -0.29 10.25
N ILE A 158 11.41 -0.88 9.26
CA ILE A 158 10.09 -0.48 8.77
C ILE A 158 9.13 -1.64 8.97
N CYS A 159 7.99 -1.38 9.57
CA CYS A 159 6.88 -2.32 9.67
C CYS A 159 5.77 -1.88 8.72
N VAL A 160 5.47 -2.71 7.72
CA VAL A 160 4.27 -2.51 6.91
C VAL A 160 3.10 -3.14 7.62
N THR A 161 2.05 -2.33 7.84
CA THR A 161 0.80 -2.76 8.47
C THR A 161 -0.39 -2.51 7.54
N VAL A 162 -1.51 -3.14 7.86
CA VAL A 162 -2.78 -2.88 7.20
C VAL A 162 -3.86 -2.61 8.23
N ASN A 163 -4.62 -1.53 8.05
CA ASN A 163 -5.75 -1.21 8.90
C ASN A 163 -6.93 -2.13 8.59
N CYS A 164 -7.22 -3.05 9.50
CA CYS A 164 -8.25 -4.09 9.34
C CYS A 164 -9.68 -3.54 9.31
N ASN A 165 -9.92 -2.31 9.82
CA ASN A 165 -11.24 -1.69 9.77
C ASN A 165 -11.73 -1.38 8.33
N TYR A 166 -10.83 -1.45 7.35
CA TYR A 166 -11.18 -1.27 5.93
C TYR A 166 -11.75 -2.53 5.28
N PHE A 167 -11.73 -3.67 5.98
CA PHE A 167 -12.18 -4.97 5.46
C PHE A 167 -13.37 -5.46 6.29
N GLY A 168 -14.33 -6.07 5.60
CA GLY A 168 -15.55 -6.56 6.24
C GLY A 168 -15.94 -7.95 5.72
N GLY A 169 -16.21 -8.86 6.64
CA GLY A 169 -16.71 -10.19 6.31
C GLY A 169 -15.62 -11.25 6.10
N ASN A 170 -16.06 -12.51 6.21
CA ASN A 170 -15.15 -13.67 6.17
C ASN A 170 -14.50 -13.89 4.80
N TYR A 171 -15.14 -13.42 3.73
CA TYR A 171 -14.64 -13.54 2.35
C TYR A 171 -13.46 -12.61 2.06
N GLU A 172 -13.21 -11.60 2.89
CA GLU A 172 -12.04 -10.71 2.78
C GLU A 172 -10.89 -11.11 3.74
N ARG A 173 -10.97 -12.28 4.35
CA ARG A 173 -10.06 -12.74 5.39
C ARG A 173 -8.58 -12.56 5.09
N TYR A 174 -8.17 -12.79 3.85
CA TYR A 174 -6.76 -12.70 3.44
C TYR A 174 -6.44 -11.43 2.65
N GLN A 175 -7.45 -10.64 2.29
CA GLN A 175 -7.26 -9.48 1.44
C GLN A 175 -6.32 -8.45 2.04
N ALA A 176 -6.37 -8.26 3.37
CA ALA A 176 -5.46 -7.38 4.07
C ALA A 176 -3.98 -7.77 3.89
N LEU A 177 -3.67 -9.07 3.92
CA LEU A 177 -2.31 -9.58 3.70
C LEU A 177 -1.88 -9.43 2.24
N ILE A 178 -2.79 -9.66 1.29
CA ILE A 178 -2.53 -9.49 -0.14
C ILE A 178 -2.22 -8.01 -0.43
N ASP A 179 -3.10 -7.09 -0.06
CA ASP A 179 -2.91 -5.65 -0.27
C ASP A 179 -1.63 -5.14 0.41
N GLY A 180 -1.37 -5.59 1.63
CA GLY A 180 -0.17 -5.24 2.38
C GLY A 180 1.12 -5.76 1.75
N GLY A 181 1.11 -6.98 1.21
CA GLY A 181 2.25 -7.58 0.50
C GLY A 181 2.56 -6.86 -0.81
N LEU A 182 1.53 -6.55 -1.61
CA LEU A 182 1.67 -5.76 -2.84
C LEU A 182 2.27 -4.38 -2.54
N TYR A 183 1.74 -3.70 -1.51
CA TYR A 183 2.25 -2.40 -1.09
C TYR A 183 3.72 -2.49 -0.62
N ALA A 184 4.05 -3.49 0.20
CA ALA A 184 5.39 -3.69 0.73
C ALA A 184 6.41 -3.91 -0.39
N MET A 185 6.06 -4.68 -1.43
CA MET A 185 6.95 -4.88 -2.59
C MET A 185 7.20 -3.57 -3.33
N ASN A 186 6.17 -2.79 -3.65
CA ASN A 186 6.35 -1.50 -4.30
C ASN A 186 7.11 -0.49 -3.42
N PHE A 187 6.92 -0.56 -2.10
CA PHE A 187 7.70 0.27 -1.17
C PHE A 187 9.20 -0.08 -1.22
N VAL A 188 9.55 -1.36 -1.24
CA VAL A 188 10.93 -1.82 -1.39
C VAL A 188 11.51 -1.42 -2.75
N MET A 189 10.72 -1.48 -3.83
CA MET A 189 11.16 -0.97 -5.15
C MET A 189 11.38 0.55 -5.11
N GLY A 190 10.57 1.28 -4.34
CA GLY A 190 10.78 2.71 -4.09
C GLY A 190 12.05 2.99 -3.30
N LEU A 191 12.38 2.19 -2.28
CA LEU A 191 13.66 2.28 -1.58
C LEU A 191 14.82 2.02 -2.55
N HIS A 192 14.72 0.96 -3.35
CA HIS A 192 15.76 0.58 -4.33
C HIS A 192 15.98 1.68 -5.38
N LEU A 193 14.92 2.29 -5.88
CA LEU A 193 15.00 3.42 -6.82
C LEU A 193 15.74 4.62 -6.22
N ASN A 194 15.64 4.82 -4.91
CA ASN A 194 16.33 5.88 -4.17
C ASN A 194 17.67 5.42 -3.57
N HIS A 195 18.26 4.36 -4.11
CA HIS A 195 19.56 3.81 -3.66
C HIS A 195 19.60 3.41 -2.18
N ILE A 196 18.47 3.05 -1.60
CA ILE A 196 18.39 2.50 -0.25
C ILE A 196 18.37 0.97 -0.33
N ALA A 197 19.37 0.37 0.27
CA ALA A 197 19.51 -1.07 0.42
C ALA A 197 18.44 -1.60 1.41
N SER A 198 17.87 -2.76 1.14
CA SER A 198 16.85 -3.33 2.03
C SER A 198 16.83 -4.85 2.04
N CYS A 199 16.24 -5.39 3.09
CA CYS A 199 15.96 -6.82 3.23
C CYS A 199 14.59 -7.03 3.87
N PHE A 200 13.73 -7.82 3.22
CA PHE A 200 12.51 -8.29 3.84
C PHE A 200 12.79 -9.22 5.00
N LYS A 201 12.03 -9.05 6.06
CA LYS A 201 12.01 -9.93 7.23
C LYS A 201 10.58 -10.38 7.50
N MET A 202 10.34 -11.67 7.45
CA MET A 202 9.03 -12.24 7.78
C MET A 202 8.60 -11.80 9.18
N PHE A 203 7.36 -11.37 9.32
CA PHE A 203 6.75 -11.11 10.63
C PHE A 203 6.27 -12.44 11.23
N ILE A 204 6.85 -12.85 12.35
CA ILE A 204 6.43 -14.05 13.06
C ILE A 204 5.16 -13.74 13.85
N ARG A 205 4.05 -14.27 13.36
CA ARG A 205 2.73 -14.00 13.89
C ARG A 205 2.27 -15.11 14.84
N THR A 206 2.33 -14.81 16.13
CA THR A 206 1.54 -15.48 17.16
C THR A 206 0.78 -14.41 17.93
N PRO A 207 -0.38 -14.70 18.53
CA PRO A 207 -1.16 -13.70 19.26
C PRO A 207 -0.35 -12.96 20.33
N ARG A 208 0.52 -13.67 21.06
CA ARG A 208 1.38 -13.09 22.08
C ARG A 208 2.43 -12.16 21.48
N ARG A 209 3.15 -12.59 20.44
CA ARG A 209 4.22 -11.80 19.81
C ARG A 209 3.66 -10.57 19.12
N GLU A 210 2.55 -10.72 18.41
CA GLU A 210 1.91 -9.58 17.73
C GLU A 210 1.45 -8.52 18.76
N LYS A 211 0.80 -8.94 19.85
CA LYS A 211 0.37 -8.02 20.92
C LYS A 211 1.55 -7.28 21.54
N GLU A 212 2.63 -7.99 21.85
CA GLU A 212 3.83 -7.40 22.43
C GLU A 212 4.54 -6.47 21.46
N PHE A 213 4.72 -6.90 20.20
CA PHE A 213 5.30 -6.07 19.14
C PHE A 213 4.53 -4.76 18.97
N LYS A 214 3.21 -4.82 18.84
CA LYS A 214 2.35 -3.64 18.70
C LYS A 214 2.46 -2.70 19.92
N LYS A 215 2.61 -3.24 21.11
CA LYS A 215 2.83 -2.45 22.33
C LYS A 215 4.17 -1.70 22.28
N ILE A 216 5.26 -2.38 21.93
CA ILE A 216 6.61 -1.76 21.82
C ILE A 216 6.60 -0.71 20.70
N ALA A 217 6.05 -1.07 19.54
CA ALA A 217 6.01 -0.24 18.33
C ALA A 217 4.95 0.88 18.38
N LYS A 218 4.09 0.91 19.40
CA LYS A 218 2.92 1.81 19.51
C LYS A 218 1.99 1.77 18.29
N ILE A 219 1.85 0.59 17.69
CA ILE A 219 0.96 0.36 16.55
C ILE A 219 -0.49 0.24 17.03
N PRO A 220 -1.47 0.90 16.37
CA PRO A 220 -2.88 0.80 16.71
C PRO A 220 -3.40 -0.65 16.67
N GLN A 221 -4.37 -0.98 17.53
CA GLN A 221 -4.93 -2.35 17.59
C GLN A 221 -5.63 -2.77 16.29
N CYS A 222 -6.23 -1.82 15.58
CA CYS A 222 -6.86 -2.07 14.28
C CYS A 222 -5.88 -2.33 13.14
N GLU A 223 -4.58 -2.11 13.34
CA GLU A 223 -3.57 -2.37 12.33
C GLU A 223 -2.91 -3.74 12.56
N MET A 224 -2.84 -4.52 11.50
CA MET A 224 -2.20 -5.82 11.46
C MET A 224 -0.81 -5.70 10.82
N PRO A 225 0.28 -6.04 11.51
CA PRO A 225 1.60 -6.13 10.89
C PRO A 225 1.62 -7.17 9.77
N VAL A 226 2.17 -6.83 8.62
CA VAL A 226 2.26 -7.72 7.45
C VAL A 226 3.68 -8.27 7.32
N VAL A 227 4.65 -7.40 7.26
CA VAL A 227 6.06 -7.73 7.04
C VAL A 227 6.96 -6.65 7.63
N LEU A 228 8.17 -7.02 7.97
CA LEU A 228 9.23 -6.12 8.38
C LEU A 228 10.22 -5.90 7.22
N ILE A 229 10.82 -4.72 7.16
CA ILE A 229 11.86 -4.37 6.20
C ILE A 229 12.99 -3.70 6.98
N LEU A 230 14.17 -4.29 6.87
CA LEU A 230 15.41 -3.68 7.35
C LEU A 230 16.00 -2.87 6.23
N GLY A 231 16.53 -1.68 6.50
CA GLY A 231 17.09 -0.81 5.48
C GLY A 231 18.24 0.06 5.98
N GLY A 232 18.97 0.60 5.01
CA GLY A 232 20.08 1.52 5.19
C GLY A 232 20.73 1.86 3.85
N HIS A 233 21.65 2.81 3.84
CA HIS A 233 22.44 3.08 2.65
C HIS A 233 23.40 1.93 2.36
N TYR A 234 23.78 1.78 1.09
CA TYR A 234 24.77 0.79 0.68
C TYR A 234 26.11 1.07 1.36
N LYS A 235 26.67 0.06 1.98
CA LYS A 235 28.02 0.13 2.56
C LYS A 235 29.06 0.19 1.44
N SER A 236 30.08 1.02 1.62
CA SER A 236 31.22 1.06 0.69
C SER A 236 32.02 -0.24 0.73
N GLY A 237 32.61 -0.63 -0.39
CA GLY A 237 33.37 -1.86 -0.53
C GLY A 237 32.54 -3.02 -1.07
N ILE A 238 33.03 -4.25 -0.87
CA ILE A 238 32.38 -5.45 -1.39
C ILE A 238 31.36 -5.94 -0.38
N VAL A 239 30.07 -5.78 -0.72
CA VAL A 239 28.96 -6.38 0.01
C VAL A 239 28.42 -7.56 -0.79
N THR A 240 28.28 -8.71 -0.16
CA THR A 240 27.76 -9.91 -0.80
C THR A 240 26.33 -10.20 -0.35
N SER A 241 25.54 -10.69 -1.28
CA SER A 241 24.20 -11.22 -1.01
C SER A 241 24.10 -12.65 -1.52
N PRO A 242 23.43 -13.56 -0.82
CA PRO A 242 23.20 -14.90 -1.33
C PRO A 242 22.54 -14.86 -2.71
N LYS A 243 23.10 -15.62 -3.65
CA LYS A 243 22.48 -15.81 -4.96
C LYS A 243 21.19 -16.60 -4.78
N SER A 244 20.11 -16.04 -5.28
CA SER A 244 18.78 -16.66 -5.21
C SER A 244 18.37 -17.08 -6.61
N GLU A 245 18.48 -18.37 -6.91
CA GLU A 245 18.01 -18.91 -8.18
C GLU A 245 16.50 -18.71 -8.32
N ARG A 246 16.03 -18.60 -9.55
CA ARG A 246 14.61 -18.42 -9.88
C ARG A 246 14.13 -19.63 -10.64
N PHE A 247 12.90 -20.02 -10.33
CA PHE A 247 12.21 -21.03 -11.11
C PHE A 247 12.01 -20.58 -12.55
N THR A 248 12.03 -21.53 -13.47
CA THR A 248 11.72 -21.33 -14.89
C THR A 248 10.22 -21.15 -15.09
N PHE A 249 9.81 -20.77 -16.30
CA PHE A 249 8.39 -20.66 -16.65
C PHE A 249 7.65 -21.99 -16.43
N ASP A 250 8.23 -23.11 -16.84
CA ASP A 250 7.61 -24.44 -16.74
C ASP A 250 7.43 -24.92 -15.30
N GLU A 251 8.25 -24.40 -14.37
CA GLU A 251 8.13 -24.68 -12.94
C GLU A 251 7.10 -23.79 -12.23
N LEU A 252 6.78 -22.64 -12.82
CA LEU A 252 5.89 -21.63 -12.20
C LEU A 252 4.49 -21.61 -12.80
N ALA A 253 4.35 -21.94 -14.10
CA ALA A 253 3.12 -21.75 -14.85
C ALA A 253 2.50 -23.08 -15.24
N CYS A 254 1.18 -23.15 -15.11
CA CYS A 254 0.34 -24.16 -15.71
C CYS A 254 -0.54 -23.44 -16.72
N VAL A 255 -0.45 -23.82 -17.99
CA VAL A 255 -1.20 -23.20 -19.10
C VAL A 255 -2.16 -24.24 -19.67
N ASP A 256 -3.46 -23.94 -19.66
CA ASP A 256 -4.54 -24.73 -20.27
C ASP A 256 -4.69 -26.19 -19.79
N ASN A 257 -3.97 -26.60 -18.74
CA ASN A 257 -3.94 -28.00 -18.25
C ASN A 257 -4.10 -28.12 -16.72
N CYS A 258 -4.76 -27.14 -16.08
CA CYS A 258 -5.03 -27.20 -14.64
C CYS A 258 -6.39 -27.78 -14.33
#